data_de09cf778691f06bc33814a85790201f
#
_entry.id   de09cf778691f06bc33814a85790201f
#
_cell.length_a   1.000
_cell.length_b   1.000
_cell.length_c   1.000
_cell.angle_alpha   90.00
_cell.angle_beta   90.00
_cell.angle_gamma   90.00
#
_symmetry.space_group_name_H-M   'P 1'
#
loop_
_entity.id
_entity.type
_entity.pdbx_description
1 polymer ?
#
loop_
_entity_poly.entity_id
_entity_poly.type
_entity_poly.pdbx_seq_one_letter_code
_entity_poly.pdbx_strand_id
1 'polypeptide(L)'
;GLPLKNRIIFAPTSLGLPQPEQIERLRNIAAGGCAVIILGDVPVLPHGFGPSLYSKKGMAYYKSLTDAVHQEGCKICAQLHQSDSNWKAMIKYIPKVLTHRISMEELRPLLNQQVGPYITNLPVEKINEIISAFGMAAQLAVQAGFDMVQVHGDRMCGSFSSALFNQRTDRYGGSPENRARFAAEAVSAIHRSLPEIPIDFKLAVRQEDPHYGTAGVLESELPIFVPILEQAGVTSFHVTLANHSGLTDTIPPASHPVFGAEGCFLKFCDTVKKLT
;
A
#
# COMPACT_ATOMS: atom_id res chain seq x y z
N GLY A 1 -19.81 4.61 9.66
CA GLY A 1 -18.62 5.36 9.25
C GLY A 1 -17.79 5.83 10.43
N LEU A 2 -16.51 6.13 10.22
CA LEU A 2 -15.59 6.63 11.24
C LEU A 2 -15.67 8.17 11.32
N PRO A 3 -16.08 8.77 12.45
CA PRO A 3 -16.11 10.23 12.59
C PRO A 3 -14.68 10.77 12.71
N LEU A 4 -14.36 11.80 11.93
CA LEU A 4 -13.07 12.48 11.92
C LEU A 4 -13.21 13.93 12.39
N LYS A 5 -12.26 14.41 13.22
CA LYS A 5 -12.27 15.79 13.74
C LYS A 5 -11.98 16.87 12.68
N ASN A 6 -11.36 16.48 11.55
CA ASN A 6 -11.08 17.35 10.39
C ASN A 6 -10.70 16.48 9.17
N ARG A 7 -10.24 17.11 8.08
CA ARG A 7 -9.86 16.46 6.81
C ARG A 7 -8.34 16.28 6.63
N ILE A 8 -7.54 16.53 7.67
CA ILE A 8 -6.08 16.42 7.58
C ILE A 8 -5.67 14.99 7.92
N ILE A 9 -5.04 14.32 6.96
CA ILE A 9 -4.55 12.96 7.09
C ILE A 9 -3.02 12.96 6.91
N PHE A 10 -2.29 12.36 7.85
CA PHE A 10 -0.88 12.10 7.67
C PHE A 10 -0.71 10.84 6.83
N ALA A 11 -0.21 11.02 5.60
CA ALA A 11 -0.07 9.96 4.61
C ALA A 11 0.97 8.90 5.04
N PRO A 12 0.85 7.64 4.56
CA PRO A 12 1.77 6.58 4.95
C PRO A 12 3.18 6.84 4.44
N THR A 13 4.12 6.85 5.38
CA THR A 13 5.55 6.98 5.09
C THR A 13 6.36 6.15 6.08
N SER A 14 7.46 5.57 5.61
CA SER A 14 8.43 4.93 6.48
C SER A 14 9.36 6.00 7.08
N LEU A 15 9.34 6.14 8.39
CA LEU A 15 10.17 7.12 9.09
C LEU A 15 11.61 6.65 9.30
N GLY A 16 11.87 5.34 9.15
CA GLY A 16 13.22 4.77 9.36
C GLY A 16 13.75 4.90 10.79
N LEU A 17 12.87 5.18 11.78
CA LEU A 17 13.22 5.41 13.16
C LEU A 17 13.16 4.12 14.00
N PRO A 18 13.96 3.99 15.07
CA PRO A 18 13.76 2.98 16.10
C PRO A 18 12.35 3.05 16.71
N GLN A 19 11.82 1.91 17.18
CA GLN A 19 10.43 1.82 17.64
C GLN A 19 10.02 2.86 18.68
N PRO A 20 10.80 3.15 19.75
CA PRO A 20 10.42 4.17 20.72
C PRO A 20 10.34 5.59 20.11
N GLU A 21 11.29 5.93 19.25
CA GLU A 21 11.33 7.23 18.57
C GLU A 21 10.19 7.36 17.54
N GLN A 22 9.82 6.26 16.90
CA GLN A 22 8.69 6.24 15.97
C GLN A 22 7.37 6.51 16.71
N ILE A 23 7.15 5.89 17.87
CA ILE A 23 5.95 6.14 18.70
C ILE A 23 5.88 7.63 19.08
N GLU A 24 6.97 8.19 19.61
CA GLU A 24 7.01 9.60 20.00
C GLU A 24 6.78 10.54 18.81
N ARG A 25 7.41 10.25 17.67
CA ARG A 25 7.23 11.05 16.44
C ARG A 25 5.78 11.06 15.98
N LEU A 26 5.12 9.89 15.95
CA LEU A 26 3.72 9.81 15.54
C LEU A 26 2.79 10.47 16.57
N ARG A 27 3.06 10.35 17.87
CA ARG A 27 2.35 11.10 18.90
C ARG A 27 2.44 12.61 18.68
N ASN A 28 3.64 13.14 18.39
CA ASN A 28 3.84 14.56 18.13
C ASN A 28 3.12 15.03 16.84
N ILE A 29 3.06 14.19 15.81
CA ILE A 29 2.26 14.46 14.59
C ILE A 29 0.75 14.48 14.93
N ALA A 30 0.28 13.56 15.75
CA ALA A 30 -1.11 13.53 16.23
C ALA A 30 -1.48 14.78 17.04
N ALA A 31 -0.59 15.21 17.96
CA ALA A 31 -0.72 16.44 18.73
C ALA A 31 -0.74 17.70 17.84
N GLY A 32 -0.13 17.65 16.65
CA GLY A 32 -0.22 18.68 15.62
C GLY A 32 -1.60 18.86 14.99
N GLY A 33 -2.57 18.01 15.34
CA GLY A 33 -3.99 18.18 15.03
C GLY A 33 -4.52 17.43 13.81
N CYS A 34 -3.76 16.53 13.17
CA CYS A 34 -4.32 15.69 12.11
C CYS A 34 -5.44 14.76 12.65
N ALA A 35 -6.38 14.41 11.78
CA ALA A 35 -7.50 13.54 12.15
C ALA A 35 -7.12 12.06 12.10
N VAL A 36 -6.28 11.68 11.16
CA VAL A 36 -5.84 10.30 10.94
C VAL A 36 -4.34 10.27 10.66
N ILE A 37 -3.65 9.31 11.25
CA ILE A 37 -2.32 8.89 10.82
C ILE A 37 -2.44 7.54 10.14
N ILE A 38 -1.88 7.40 8.93
CA ILE A 38 -1.75 6.11 8.26
C ILE A 38 -0.34 5.59 8.51
N LEU A 39 -0.23 4.51 9.27
CA LEU A 39 1.03 3.82 9.51
C LEU A 39 1.38 2.95 8.29
N GLY A 40 2.49 3.27 7.62
CA GLY A 40 2.93 2.57 6.43
C GLY A 40 3.49 1.18 6.69
N ASP A 41 3.38 0.33 5.67
CA ASP A 41 4.04 -0.97 5.53
C ASP A 41 3.82 -1.96 6.70
N VAL A 42 2.55 -2.16 7.10
CA VAL A 42 2.16 -3.22 8.04
C VAL A 42 2.01 -4.54 7.26
N PRO A 43 2.90 -5.53 7.45
CA PRO A 43 2.91 -6.73 6.62
C PRO A 43 1.72 -7.64 6.88
N VAL A 44 1.10 -8.17 5.82
CA VAL A 44 -0.01 -9.12 5.95
C VAL A 44 0.43 -10.55 6.24
N LEU A 45 1.66 -10.91 5.87
CA LEU A 45 2.26 -12.21 6.20
C LEU A 45 3.34 -12.04 7.28
N PRO A 46 3.55 -13.06 8.13
CA PRO A 46 4.67 -13.06 9.07
C PRO A 46 6.01 -12.95 8.31
N HIS A 47 6.90 -12.12 8.80
CA HIS A 47 8.28 -12.02 8.28
C HIS A 47 9.28 -11.81 9.43
N GLY A 48 10.56 -12.07 9.14
CA GLY A 48 11.63 -12.05 10.14
C GLY A 48 12.21 -10.66 10.47
N PHE A 49 11.75 -9.60 9.81
CA PHE A 49 12.33 -8.25 9.96
C PHE A 49 11.26 -7.26 10.42
N GLY A 50 11.56 -6.51 11.48
CA GLY A 50 10.65 -5.49 12.03
C GLY A 50 9.48 -6.04 12.85
N PRO A 51 8.56 -5.16 13.29
CA PRO A 51 7.39 -5.55 14.06
C PRO A 51 6.40 -6.34 13.21
N SER A 52 5.82 -7.40 13.78
CA SER A 52 4.82 -8.23 13.11
C SER A 52 3.58 -8.35 13.99
N LEU A 53 2.40 -8.19 13.41
CA LEU A 53 1.11 -8.40 14.09
C LEU A 53 0.97 -9.83 14.64
N TYR A 54 1.72 -10.78 14.08
CA TYR A 54 1.69 -12.20 14.46
C TYR A 54 2.58 -12.56 15.66
N SER A 55 3.34 -11.61 16.20
CA SER A 55 4.22 -11.84 17.35
C SER A 55 3.76 -11.04 18.57
N LYS A 56 3.93 -11.62 19.79
CA LYS A 56 3.61 -10.91 21.03
C LYS A 56 4.32 -9.57 21.15
N LYS A 57 5.61 -9.52 20.76
CA LYS A 57 6.41 -8.28 20.80
C LYS A 57 5.91 -7.24 19.81
N GLY A 58 5.58 -7.67 18.59
CA GLY A 58 5.06 -6.76 17.57
C GLY A 58 3.65 -6.25 17.91
N MET A 59 2.77 -7.12 18.43
CA MET A 59 1.44 -6.72 18.91
C MET A 59 1.53 -5.69 20.05
N ALA A 60 2.43 -5.90 21.02
CA ALA A 60 2.67 -4.94 22.10
C ALA A 60 3.18 -3.58 21.58
N TYR A 61 4.08 -3.61 20.58
CA TYR A 61 4.56 -2.40 19.93
C TYR A 61 3.43 -1.64 19.22
N TYR A 62 2.63 -2.32 18.40
CA TYR A 62 1.52 -1.66 17.69
C TYR A 62 0.49 -1.10 18.66
N LYS A 63 0.19 -1.84 19.74
CA LYS A 63 -0.71 -1.34 20.81
C LYS A 63 -0.18 -0.08 21.47
N SER A 64 1.09 -0.05 21.86
CA SER A 64 1.71 1.15 22.44
C SER A 64 1.66 2.34 21.48
N LEU A 65 1.82 2.10 20.20
CA LEU A 65 1.78 3.12 19.16
C LEU A 65 0.35 3.66 18.95
N THR A 66 -0.65 2.79 18.86
CA THR A 66 -2.06 3.21 18.72
C THR A 66 -2.53 3.96 19.97
N ASP A 67 -2.20 3.47 21.18
CA ASP A 67 -2.52 4.15 22.44
C ASP A 67 -1.92 5.57 22.49
N ALA A 68 -0.66 5.75 22.06
CA ALA A 68 0.01 7.06 22.05
C ALA A 68 -0.65 8.04 21.06
N VAL A 69 -1.09 7.58 19.89
CA VAL A 69 -1.81 8.41 18.90
C VAL A 69 -3.21 8.77 19.39
N HIS A 70 -3.92 7.82 20.02
CA HIS A 70 -5.24 8.04 20.57
C HIS A 70 -5.25 9.05 21.74
N GLN A 71 -4.20 9.09 22.56
CA GLN A 71 -4.06 10.09 23.64
C GLN A 71 -4.12 11.54 23.13
N GLU A 72 -3.73 11.77 21.87
CA GLU A 72 -3.78 13.09 21.21
C GLU A 72 -5.09 13.30 20.41
N GLY A 73 -6.10 12.43 20.61
CA GLY A 73 -7.40 12.52 19.92
C GLY A 73 -7.31 12.34 18.40
N CYS A 74 -6.31 11.61 17.92
CA CYS A 74 -6.12 11.28 16.50
C CYS A 74 -6.48 9.82 16.25
N LYS A 75 -7.08 9.51 15.11
CA LYS A 75 -7.33 8.16 14.64
C LYS A 75 -6.09 7.57 13.99
N ILE A 76 -6.00 6.23 13.93
CA ILE A 76 -4.86 5.57 13.30
C ILE A 76 -5.32 4.43 12.37
N CYS A 77 -4.68 4.39 11.21
CA CYS A 77 -4.93 3.43 10.13
C CYS A 77 -3.71 2.53 9.94
N ALA A 78 -3.91 1.22 9.82
CA ALA A 78 -2.86 0.29 9.41
C ALA A 78 -2.84 0.16 7.90
N GLN A 79 -1.74 0.57 7.23
CA GLN A 79 -1.57 0.26 5.81
C GLN A 79 -1.09 -1.19 5.65
N LEU A 80 -2.00 -2.07 5.26
CA LEU A 80 -1.72 -3.48 5.03
C LEU A 80 -0.96 -3.67 3.72
N HIS A 81 0.18 -4.30 3.82
CA HIS A 81 1.16 -4.39 2.76
C HIS A 81 1.61 -5.82 2.49
N GLN A 82 1.71 -6.18 1.22
CA GLN A 82 2.42 -7.35 0.73
C GLN A 82 3.44 -6.94 -0.31
N SER A 83 4.68 -7.33 -0.10
CA SER A 83 5.75 -7.08 -1.07
C SER A 83 5.55 -7.91 -2.34
N ASP A 84 5.78 -7.27 -3.47
CA ASP A 84 5.90 -7.90 -4.79
C ASP A 84 7.35 -8.25 -5.15
N SER A 85 8.27 -8.01 -4.23
CA SER A 85 9.69 -8.32 -4.43
C SER A 85 9.95 -9.81 -4.25
N ASN A 86 10.63 -10.40 -5.21
CA ASN A 86 11.16 -11.75 -5.08
C ASN A 86 12.35 -11.75 -4.10
N TRP A 87 12.08 -12.10 -2.84
CA TRP A 87 13.10 -12.07 -1.80
C TRP A 87 14.29 -13.02 -2.09
N LYS A 88 14.03 -14.15 -2.78
CA LYS A 88 15.11 -15.07 -3.23
C LYS A 88 16.04 -14.40 -4.24
N ALA A 89 15.49 -13.54 -5.10
CA ALA A 89 16.30 -12.74 -6.01
C ALA A 89 17.10 -11.65 -5.28
N MET A 90 16.63 -11.16 -4.13
CA MET A 90 17.34 -10.17 -3.31
C MET A 90 18.57 -10.76 -2.61
N ILE A 91 18.53 -12.01 -2.17
CA ILE A 91 19.61 -12.65 -1.39
C ILE A 91 20.96 -12.52 -2.09
N LYS A 92 21.01 -12.71 -3.40
CA LYS A 92 22.26 -12.62 -4.18
C LYS A 92 22.90 -11.23 -4.17
N TYR A 93 22.15 -10.19 -3.83
CA TYR A 93 22.65 -8.81 -3.77
C TYR A 93 23.04 -8.39 -2.35
N ILE A 94 22.60 -9.10 -1.29
CA ILE A 94 22.91 -8.76 0.10
C ILE A 94 24.43 -8.55 0.32
N PRO A 95 25.33 -9.45 -0.11
CA PRO A 95 26.77 -9.23 0.08
C PRO A 95 27.29 -7.99 -0.65
N LYS A 96 26.71 -7.65 -1.82
CA LYS A 96 27.11 -6.47 -2.59
C LYS A 96 26.65 -5.17 -1.91
N VAL A 97 25.46 -5.17 -1.33
CA VAL A 97 24.94 -4.03 -0.56
C VAL A 97 25.76 -3.83 0.72
N LEU A 98 26.01 -4.89 1.48
CA LEU A 98 26.81 -4.84 2.72
C LEU A 98 28.25 -4.40 2.49
N THR A 99 28.81 -4.68 1.32
CA THR A 99 30.17 -4.25 0.95
C THR A 99 30.20 -2.95 0.16
N HIS A 100 29.08 -2.22 0.09
CA HIS A 100 28.90 -0.98 -0.68
C HIS A 100 29.32 -1.09 -2.16
N ARG A 101 29.27 -2.29 -2.73
CA ARG A 101 29.57 -2.54 -4.18
C ARG A 101 28.40 -2.24 -5.09
N ILE A 102 27.21 -2.08 -4.52
CA ILE A 102 25.99 -1.64 -5.19
C ILE A 102 25.21 -0.75 -4.24
N SER A 103 24.75 0.38 -4.71
CA SER A 103 23.86 1.27 -3.97
C SER A 103 22.42 0.76 -4.02
N MET A 104 21.54 1.27 -3.13
CA MET A 104 20.12 0.98 -3.18
C MET A 104 19.46 1.53 -4.45
N GLU A 105 19.98 2.64 -4.98
CA GLU A 105 19.52 3.24 -6.22
C GLU A 105 19.79 2.34 -7.43
N GLU A 106 21.00 1.77 -7.53
CA GLU A 106 21.36 0.80 -8.56
C GLU A 106 20.64 -0.54 -8.40
N LEU A 107 20.37 -0.96 -7.16
CA LEU A 107 19.68 -2.21 -6.89
C LEU A 107 18.20 -2.16 -7.28
N ARG A 108 17.53 -1.02 -7.10
CA ARG A 108 16.09 -0.86 -7.32
C ARG A 108 15.65 -1.26 -8.74
N PRO A 109 16.26 -0.79 -9.83
CA PRO A 109 15.91 -1.24 -11.18
C PRO A 109 16.07 -2.74 -11.41
N LEU A 110 17.11 -3.34 -10.80
CA LEU A 110 17.37 -4.78 -10.91
C LEU A 110 16.29 -5.62 -10.20
N LEU A 111 15.77 -5.13 -9.09
CA LEU A 111 14.64 -5.77 -8.39
C LEU A 111 13.33 -5.59 -9.16
N ASN A 112 13.11 -4.41 -9.73
CA ASN A 112 11.91 -4.12 -10.52
C ASN A 112 11.77 -5.04 -11.74
N GLN A 113 12.89 -5.41 -12.39
CA GLN A 113 12.89 -6.38 -13.49
C GLN A 113 12.39 -7.78 -13.08
N GLN A 114 12.41 -8.09 -11.77
CA GLN A 114 11.95 -9.40 -11.27
C GLN A 114 10.45 -9.39 -10.91
N VAL A 115 9.81 -8.22 -10.84
CA VAL A 115 8.40 -8.10 -10.42
C VAL A 115 7.46 -8.79 -11.42
N GLY A 116 7.58 -8.47 -12.70
CA GLY A 116 6.75 -9.07 -13.75
C GLY A 116 6.80 -10.61 -13.76
N PRO A 117 8.00 -11.23 -13.89
CA PRO A 117 8.12 -12.68 -13.79
C PRO A 117 7.60 -13.28 -12.46
N TYR A 118 7.80 -12.58 -11.33
CA TYR A 118 7.31 -13.03 -10.03
C TYR A 118 5.78 -13.07 -10.00
N ILE A 119 5.10 -11.98 -10.40
CA ILE A 119 3.62 -11.90 -10.43
C ILE A 119 3.04 -12.90 -11.42
N THR A 120 3.62 -12.98 -12.62
CA THR A 120 3.13 -13.87 -13.69
C THR A 120 3.18 -15.34 -13.28
N ASN A 121 4.23 -15.75 -12.58
CA ASN A 121 4.45 -17.15 -12.21
C ASN A 121 4.00 -17.50 -10.77
N LEU A 122 3.38 -16.55 -10.05
CA LEU A 122 2.93 -16.82 -8.67
C LEU A 122 1.83 -17.88 -8.67
N PRO A 123 1.99 -19.01 -7.94
CA PRO A 123 0.94 -20.05 -7.87
C PRO A 123 -0.37 -19.51 -7.31
N VAL A 124 -1.50 -20.01 -7.80
CA VAL A 124 -2.85 -19.58 -7.34
C VAL A 124 -3.04 -19.88 -5.86
N GLU A 125 -2.48 -20.96 -5.36
CA GLU A 125 -2.51 -21.32 -3.93
C GLU A 125 -1.83 -20.25 -3.08
N LYS A 126 -0.71 -19.70 -3.57
CA LYS A 126 -0.01 -18.61 -2.88
C LYS A 126 -0.77 -17.29 -2.98
N ILE A 127 -1.45 -17.03 -4.08
CA ILE A 127 -2.37 -15.88 -4.21
C ILE A 127 -3.49 -15.99 -3.17
N ASN A 128 -4.12 -17.15 -3.04
CA ASN A 128 -5.19 -17.38 -2.06
C ASN A 128 -4.71 -17.27 -0.61
N GLU A 129 -3.49 -17.74 -0.31
CA GLU A 129 -2.85 -17.56 1.00
C GLU A 129 -2.69 -16.08 1.34
N ILE A 130 -2.18 -15.29 0.40
CA ILE A 130 -1.97 -13.83 0.59
C ILE A 130 -3.32 -13.12 0.76
N ILE A 131 -4.33 -13.44 -0.05
CA ILE A 131 -5.67 -12.87 0.07
C ILE A 131 -6.25 -13.14 1.47
N SER A 132 -6.15 -14.38 1.94
CA SER A 132 -6.62 -14.75 3.28
C SER A 132 -5.86 -14.01 4.37
N ALA A 133 -4.56 -13.77 4.18
CA ALA A 133 -3.72 -13.05 5.13
C ALA A 133 -4.12 -11.57 5.28
N PHE A 134 -4.68 -10.92 4.26
CA PHE A 134 -5.23 -9.56 4.40
C PHE A 134 -6.36 -9.52 5.44
N GLY A 135 -7.30 -10.46 5.40
CA GLY A 135 -8.37 -10.55 6.39
C GLY A 135 -7.85 -10.81 7.81
N MET A 136 -6.89 -11.73 7.96
CA MET A 136 -6.27 -12.03 9.25
C MET A 136 -5.47 -10.83 9.80
N ALA A 137 -4.67 -10.19 8.97
CA ALA A 137 -3.88 -9.02 9.37
C ALA A 137 -4.78 -7.85 9.79
N ALA A 138 -5.92 -7.64 9.12
CA ALA A 138 -6.89 -6.63 9.51
C ALA A 138 -7.48 -6.91 10.91
N GLN A 139 -7.85 -8.16 11.20
CA GLN A 139 -8.33 -8.55 12.53
C GLN A 139 -7.28 -8.28 13.62
N LEU A 140 -6.02 -8.64 13.36
CA LEU A 140 -4.92 -8.39 14.29
C LEU A 140 -4.62 -6.89 14.45
N ALA A 141 -4.75 -6.09 13.38
CA ALA A 141 -4.62 -4.64 13.44
C ALA A 141 -5.69 -4.01 14.35
N VAL A 142 -6.95 -4.42 14.21
CA VAL A 142 -8.03 -3.97 15.11
C VAL A 142 -7.77 -4.37 16.56
N GLN A 143 -7.28 -5.59 16.81
CA GLN A 143 -6.88 -6.03 18.15
C GLN A 143 -5.71 -5.19 18.72
N ALA A 144 -4.84 -4.68 17.86
CA ALA A 144 -3.77 -3.76 18.23
C ALA A 144 -4.24 -2.30 18.41
N GLY A 145 -5.52 -1.99 18.19
CA GLY A 145 -6.11 -0.68 18.42
C GLY A 145 -6.22 0.21 17.17
N PHE A 146 -5.98 -0.28 15.97
CA PHE A 146 -6.20 0.51 14.75
C PHE A 146 -7.69 0.73 14.48
N ASP A 147 -8.07 1.96 14.13
CA ASP A 147 -9.46 2.39 13.87
C ASP A 147 -9.93 2.05 12.46
N MET A 148 -9.03 1.89 11.50
CA MET A 148 -9.30 1.56 10.11
C MET A 148 -8.08 0.86 9.48
N VAL A 149 -8.26 0.33 8.29
CA VAL A 149 -7.17 -0.26 7.51
C VAL A 149 -7.11 0.37 6.12
N GLN A 150 -5.90 0.43 5.58
CA GLN A 150 -5.66 0.81 4.19
C GLN A 150 -5.02 -0.37 3.46
N VAL A 151 -5.54 -0.74 2.29
CA VAL A 151 -4.86 -1.68 1.41
C VAL A 151 -3.84 -0.92 0.55
N HIS A 152 -2.58 -1.37 0.59
CA HIS A 152 -1.51 -0.75 -0.20
C HIS A 152 -1.61 -1.16 -1.67
N GLY A 153 -2.21 -0.31 -2.49
CA GLY A 153 -2.49 -0.57 -3.90
C GLY A 153 -1.31 -0.33 -4.86
N ASP A 154 -0.12 0.03 -4.36
CA ASP A 154 1.06 0.30 -5.21
C ASP A 154 2.06 -0.88 -5.27
N ARG A 155 2.05 -1.77 -4.29
CA ARG A 155 2.93 -2.94 -4.28
C ARG A 155 2.26 -4.13 -4.96
N MET A 156 2.11 -5.25 -4.30
CA MET A 156 1.55 -6.45 -4.93
C MET A 156 0.21 -6.19 -5.63
N CYS A 157 -0.72 -5.44 -5.00
CA CYS A 157 -1.98 -5.09 -5.64
C CYS A 157 -1.75 -4.29 -6.94
N GLY A 158 -0.86 -3.29 -6.90
CA GLY A 158 -0.54 -2.47 -8.07
C GLY A 158 0.17 -3.26 -9.17
N SER A 159 1.02 -4.23 -8.80
CA SER A 159 1.69 -5.11 -9.76
C SER A 159 0.71 -6.07 -10.44
N PHE A 160 -0.30 -6.59 -9.69
CA PHE A 160 -1.40 -7.35 -10.30
C PHE A 160 -2.28 -6.51 -11.21
N SER A 161 -2.50 -5.25 -10.85
CA SER A 161 -3.33 -4.31 -11.63
C SER A 161 -2.68 -3.89 -12.95
N SER A 162 -1.34 -3.84 -13.00
CA SER A 162 -0.59 -3.36 -14.14
C SER A 162 -0.44 -4.40 -15.24
N ALA A 163 -0.91 -4.10 -16.46
CA ALA A 163 -0.65 -4.93 -17.64
C ALA A 163 0.83 -5.01 -18.02
N LEU A 164 1.69 -4.11 -17.51
CA LEU A 164 3.13 -4.14 -17.74
C LEU A 164 3.82 -5.25 -16.94
N PHE A 165 3.32 -5.56 -15.75
CA PHE A 165 3.87 -6.62 -14.89
C PHE A 165 3.08 -7.91 -14.95
N ASN A 166 1.75 -7.82 -15.03
CA ASN A 166 0.87 -8.96 -14.97
C ASN A 166 0.61 -9.55 -16.36
N GLN A 167 1.41 -10.53 -16.76
CA GLN A 167 1.27 -11.28 -18.00
C GLN A 167 0.55 -12.62 -17.80
N ARG A 168 -0.24 -12.76 -16.73
CA ARG A 168 -1.01 -13.96 -16.44
C ARG A 168 -2.12 -14.19 -17.47
N THR A 169 -2.41 -15.44 -17.73
CA THR A 169 -3.50 -15.89 -18.63
C THR A 169 -4.65 -16.55 -17.89
N ASP A 170 -4.55 -16.59 -16.54
CA ASP A 170 -5.62 -17.11 -15.68
C ASP A 170 -6.58 -15.98 -15.23
N ARG A 171 -7.49 -16.32 -14.29
CA ARG A 171 -8.50 -15.38 -13.77
C ARG A 171 -7.95 -14.10 -13.09
N TYR A 172 -6.64 -14.01 -12.87
CA TYR A 172 -5.99 -12.86 -12.25
C TYR A 172 -5.24 -11.98 -13.27
N GLY A 173 -5.32 -12.27 -14.57
CA GLY A 173 -4.62 -11.52 -15.61
C GLY A 173 -5.41 -11.32 -16.88
N GLY A 174 -4.82 -10.65 -17.87
CA GLY A 174 -5.47 -10.29 -19.13
C GLY A 174 -6.34 -9.04 -18.99
N SER A 175 -7.66 -9.17 -18.94
CA SER A 175 -8.57 -8.02 -18.91
C SER A 175 -8.42 -7.17 -17.63
N PRO A 176 -8.80 -5.88 -17.66
CA PRO A 176 -8.80 -5.02 -16.48
C PRO A 176 -9.57 -5.61 -15.29
N GLU A 177 -10.74 -6.24 -15.52
CA GLU A 177 -11.56 -6.88 -14.51
C GLU A 177 -10.81 -8.02 -13.81
N ASN A 178 -10.09 -8.83 -14.59
CA ASN A 178 -9.27 -9.92 -14.05
C ASN A 178 -8.07 -9.38 -13.26
N ARG A 179 -7.44 -8.30 -13.74
CA ARG A 179 -6.32 -7.65 -13.05
C ARG A 179 -6.75 -6.94 -11.76
N ALA A 180 -7.99 -6.47 -11.67
CA ALA A 180 -8.58 -5.92 -10.44
C ALA A 180 -8.86 -7.00 -9.38
N ARG A 181 -9.03 -8.27 -9.79
CA ARG A 181 -9.52 -9.37 -8.95
C ARG A 181 -8.69 -9.60 -7.69
N PHE A 182 -7.37 -9.59 -7.78
CA PHE A 182 -6.52 -9.79 -6.61
C PHE A 182 -6.80 -8.75 -5.52
N ALA A 183 -6.83 -7.48 -5.89
CA ALA A 183 -7.10 -6.37 -4.96
C ALA A 183 -8.53 -6.46 -4.40
N ALA A 184 -9.52 -6.72 -5.25
CA ALA A 184 -10.91 -6.89 -4.84
C ALA A 184 -11.11 -8.07 -3.88
N GLU A 185 -10.49 -9.22 -4.13
CA GLU A 185 -10.57 -10.38 -3.24
C GLU A 185 -9.86 -10.13 -1.90
N ALA A 186 -8.73 -9.38 -1.88
CA ALA A 186 -8.06 -8.96 -0.65
C ALA A 186 -8.94 -8.02 0.19
N VAL A 187 -9.55 -7.01 -0.45
CA VAL A 187 -10.53 -6.11 0.21
C VAL A 187 -11.73 -6.91 0.73
N SER A 188 -12.29 -7.79 -0.09
CA SER A 188 -13.42 -8.65 0.31
C SER A 188 -13.08 -9.57 1.49
N ALA A 189 -11.83 -10.06 1.59
CA ALA A 189 -11.39 -10.87 2.73
C ALA A 189 -11.38 -10.03 4.03
N ILE A 190 -10.96 -8.77 3.96
CA ILE A 190 -11.04 -7.83 5.08
C ILE A 190 -12.50 -7.56 5.45
N HIS A 191 -13.32 -7.16 4.48
CA HIS A 191 -14.73 -6.80 4.70
C HIS A 191 -15.55 -7.96 5.28
N ARG A 192 -15.36 -9.18 4.80
CA ARG A 192 -16.02 -10.38 5.38
C ARG A 192 -15.61 -10.63 6.84
N SER A 193 -14.36 -10.36 7.18
CA SER A 193 -13.84 -10.57 8.55
C SER A 193 -14.27 -9.45 9.51
N LEU A 194 -14.43 -8.25 9.01
CA LEU A 194 -14.66 -7.01 9.76
C LEU A 194 -15.60 -6.08 8.97
N PRO A 195 -16.92 -6.36 8.90
CA PRO A 195 -17.85 -5.62 8.05
C PRO A 195 -17.94 -4.12 8.38
N GLU A 196 -17.68 -3.74 9.64
CA GLU A 196 -17.81 -2.36 10.12
C GLU A 196 -16.53 -1.55 10.05
N ILE A 197 -15.38 -2.19 9.76
CA ILE A 197 -14.10 -1.47 9.70
C ILE A 197 -14.02 -0.65 8.41
N PRO A 198 -13.71 0.65 8.47
CA PRO A 198 -13.45 1.43 7.26
C PRO A 198 -12.22 0.88 6.52
N ILE A 199 -12.37 0.67 5.22
CA ILE A 199 -11.31 0.21 4.35
C ILE A 199 -10.97 1.31 3.36
N ASP A 200 -9.80 1.91 3.52
CA ASP A 200 -9.22 2.81 2.55
C ASP A 200 -8.38 2.02 1.54
N PHE A 201 -8.38 2.44 0.29
CA PHE A 201 -7.53 1.84 -0.74
C PHE A 201 -6.56 2.87 -1.29
N LYS A 202 -5.25 2.65 -1.11
CA LYS A 202 -4.24 3.50 -1.73
C LYS A 202 -4.16 3.17 -3.22
N LEU A 203 -4.94 3.90 -4.02
CA LEU A 203 -5.08 3.70 -5.45
C LEU A 203 -3.92 4.37 -6.18
N ALA A 204 -2.99 3.54 -6.66
CA ALA A 204 -1.88 3.98 -7.48
C ALA A 204 -2.31 4.09 -8.94
N VAL A 205 -2.19 5.27 -9.52
CA VAL A 205 -2.56 5.56 -10.91
C VAL A 205 -1.31 5.71 -11.76
N ARG A 206 -1.30 5.12 -12.95
CA ARG A 206 -0.26 5.30 -13.98
C ARG A 206 -0.83 5.87 -15.27
N GLN A 207 0.03 6.46 -16.08
CA GLN A 207 -0.29 7.02 -17.41
C GLN A 207 0.62 6.43 -18.48
N GLU A 208 0.16 6.42 -19.72
CA GLU A 208 0.97 6.02 -20.90
C GLU A 208 1.46 7.21 -21.68
N ASP A 209 0.69 8.29 -21.77
CA ASP A 209 1.06 9.49 -22.49
C ASP A 209 0.78 10.76 -21.67
N PRO A 210 1.80 11.49 -21.21
CA PRO A 210 3.19 11.05 -21.14
C PRO A 210 3.36 9.84 -20.22
N HIS A 211 4.29 8.94 -20.54
CA HIS A 211 4.49 7.72 -19.77
C HIS A 211 4.91 8.02 -18.33
N TYR A 212 4.15 7.49 -17.36
CA TYR A 212 4.45 7.57 -15.95
C TYR A 212 3.96 6.34 -15.20
N GLY A 213 4.87 5.74 -14.42
CA GLY A 213 4.57 4.58 -13.59
C GLY A 213 4.59 3.25 -14.34
N THR A 214 4.80 2.19 -13.58
CA THR A 214 4.83 0.81 -14.09
C THR A 214 3.86 -0.12 -13.36
N ALA A 215 3.66 0.10 -12.05
CA ALA A 215 2.63 -0.58 -11.27
C ALA A 215 1.34 0.24 -11.23
N GLY A 216 0.27 -0.32 -10.67
CA GLY A 216 -0.99 0.38 -10.47
C GLY A 216 -1.93 0.33 -11.68
N VAL A 217 -3.00 1.09 -11.56
CA VAL A 217 -4.11 1.12 -12.51
C VAL A 217 -3.84 2.17 -13.59
N LEU A 218 -4.02 1.82 -14.85
CA LEU A 218 -3.96 2.79 -15.93
C LEU A 218 -5.12 3.79 -15.79
N GLU A 219 -4.85 5.08 -16.01
CA GLU A 219 -5.86 6.15 -15.84
C GLU A 219 -7.16 5.84 -16.60
N SER A 220 -7.07 5.33 -17.84
CA SER A 220 -8.23 4.94 -18.66
C SER A 220 -9.01 3.73 -18.13
N GLU A 221 -8.45 2.96 -17.21
CA GLU A 221 -9.08 1.78 -16.60
C GLU A 221 -9.72 2.08 -15.24
N LEU A 222 -9.59 3.29 -14.71
CA LEU A 222 -10.24 3.70 -13.45
C LEU A 222 -11.75 3.43 -13.44
N PRO A 223 -12.52 3.66 -14.53
CA PRO A 223 -13.96 3.35 -14.57
C PRO A 223 -14.30 1.86 -14.36
N ILE A 224 -13.32 0.96 -14.52
CA ILE A 224 -13.49 -0.48 -14.29
C ILE A 224 -13.05 -0.83 -12.87
N PHE A 225 -11.87 -0.35 -12.46
CA PHE A 225 -11.28 -0.72 -11.17
C PHE A 225 -12.03 -0.13 -9.97
N VAL A 226 -12.42 1.15 -10.03
CA VAL A 226 -13.04 1.85 -8.89
C VAL A 226 -14.35 1.17 -8.46
N PRO A 227 -15.33 0.92 -9.35
CA PRO A 227 -16.56 0.23 -8.94
C PRO A 227 -16.34 -1.20 -8.42
N ILE A 228 -15.37 -1.94 -8.99
CA ILE A 228 -15.04 -3.29 -8.52
C ILE A 228 -14.51 -3.24 -7.08
N LEU A 229 -13.65 -2.27 -6.76
CA LEU A 229 -13.09 -2.12 -5.42
C LEU A 229 -14.14 -1.64 -4.41
N GLU A 230 -15.05 -0.73 -4.78
CA GLU A 230 -16.17 -0.32 -3.93
C GLU A 230 -17.11 -1.50 -3.63
N GLN A 231 -17.49 -2.26 -4.63
CA GLN A 231 -18.30 -3.47 -4.46
C GLN A 231 -17.63 -4.50 -3.56
N ALA A 232 -16.30 -4.55 -3.54
CA ALA A 232 -15.53 -5.40 -2.65
C ALA A 232 -15.53 -4.93 -1.19
N GLY A 233 -15.85 -3.65 -0.92
CA GLY A 233 -15.94 -3.07 0.42
C GLY A 233 -15.04 -1.87 0.70
N VAL A 234 -14.40 -1.27 -0.31
CA VAL A 234 -13.64 -0.02 -0.14
C VAL A 234 -14.60 1.11 0.22
N THR A 235 -14.25 1.90 1.24
CA THR A 235 -15.04 3.03 1.75
C THR A 235 -14.41 4.39 1.45
N SER A 236 -13.13 4.41 1.08
CA SER A 236 -12.41 5.62 0.65
C SER A 236 -11.21 5.27 -0.22
N PHE A 237 -10.78 6.24 -1.04
CA PHE A 237 -9.59 6.11 -1.90
C PHE A 237 -8.56 7.17 -1.56
N HIS A 238 -7.32 6.72 -1.32
CA HIS A 238 -6.14 7.56 -1.27
C HIS A 238 -5.44 7.51 -2.63
N VAL A 239 -5.69 8.50 -3.47
CA VAL A 239 -5.13 8.51 -4.83
C VAL A 239 -3.67 8.96 -4.80
N THR A 240 -2.81 8.21 -5.48
CA THR A 240 -1.37 8.49 -5.62
C THR A 240 -0.91 8.13 -7.03
N LEU A 241 0.28 8.60 -7.41
CA LEU A 241 0.90 8.12 -8.63
C LEU A 241 1.56 6.75 -8.40
N ALA A 242 1.45 5.89 -9.40
CA ALA A 242 2.07 4.56 -9.38
C ALA A 242 3.57 4.66 -9.56
N ASN A 243 4.33 4.01 -8.70
CA ASN A 243 5.77 4.08 -8.78
C ASN A 243 6.50 2.82 -8.34
N HIS A 244 7.32 2.31 -9.27
CA HIS A 244 8.40 1.36 -8.99
C HIS A 244 9.77 1.89 -9.42
N SER A 245 9.87 3.11 -9.95
CA SER A 245 11.09 3.64 -10.56
C SER A 245 11.99 4.37 -9.56
N GLY A 246 11.65 5.53 -9.09
CA GLY A 246 12.52 6.35 -8.25
C GLY A 246 11.80 7.10 -7.15
N LEU A 247 12.54 7.64 -6.18
CA LEU A 247 11.96 8.47 -5.12
C LEU A 247 11.38 9.77 -5.68
N THR A 248 12.05 10.36 -6.68
CA THR A 248 11.61 11.58 -7.37
C THR A 248 10.28 11.43 -8.08
N ASP A 249 9.95 10.20 -8.53
CA ASP A 249 8.67 9.92 -9.15
C ASP A 249 7.57 9.69 -8.10
N THR A 250 7.93 9.24 -6.91
CA THR A 250 6.96 9.06 -5.80
C THR A 250 6.57 10.38 -5.15
N ILE A 251 7.53 11.32 -5.07
CA ILE A 251 7.36 12.67 -4.52
C ILE A 251 7.95 13.64 -5.55
N PRO A 252 7.18 13.98 -6.59
CA PRO A 252 7.70 14.80 -7.68
C PRO A 252 8.15 16.17 -7.17
N PRO A 253 9.41 16.59 -7.42
CA PRO A 253 9.85 17.94 -7.12
C PRO A 253 9.18 18.94 -8.06
N ALA A 254 9.16 20.23 -7.70
CA ALA A 254 8.59 21.29 -8.54
C ALA A 254 9.18 21.36 -9.96
N SER A 255 10.39 20.84 -10.13
CA SER A 255 11.06 20.72 -11.44
C SER A 255 10.66 19.47 -12.24
N HIS A 256 9.79 18.59 -11.71
CA HIS A 256 9.38 17.39 -12.41
C HIS A 256 8.63 17.75 -13.71
N PRO A 257 9.00 17.20 -14.88
CA PRO A 257 8.48 17.68 -16.18
C PRO A 257 6.97 17.47 -16.34
N VAL A 258 6.40 16.48 -15.66
CA VAL A 258 4.97 16.10 -15.78
C VAL A 258 4.18 16.48 -14.54
N PHE A 259 4.74 16.27 -13.35
CA PHE A 259 4.04 16.36 -12.06
C PHE A 259 4.66 17.37 -11.10
N GLY A 260 5.45 18.35 -11.60
CA GLY A 260 6.06 19.39 -10.77
C GLY A 260 5.09 20.50 -10.33
N ALA A 261 3.90 20.58 -10.90
CA ALA A 261 2.90 21.56 -10.50
C ALA A 261 2.23 21.18 -9.17
N GLU A 262 1.90 22.17 -8.35
CA GLU A 262 1.08 21.97 -7.16
C GLU A 262 -0.26 21.29 -7.52
N GLY A 263 -0.69 20.35 -6.68
CA GLY A 263 -1.94 19.62 -6.90
C GLY A 263 -1.92 18.66 -8.10
N CYS A 264 -0.75 18.20 -8.54
CA CYS A 264 -0.60 17.34 -9.72
C CYS A 264 -1.47 16.05 -9.69
N PHE A 265 -1.89 15.59 -8.49
CA PHE A 265 -2.74 14.41 -8.33
C PHE A 265 -4.24 14.72 -8.35
N LEU A 266 -4.63 16.00 -8.27
CA LEU A 266 -6.05 16.40 -8.16
C LEU A 266 -6.89 15.95 -9.36
N LYS A 267 -6.31 15.91 -10.56
CA LYS A 267 -7.02 15.41 -11.74
C LYS A 267 -7.47 13.96 -11.61
N PHE A 268 -6.62 13.10 -11.01
CA PHE A 268 -6.96 11.71 -10.75
C PHE A 268 -7.97 11.57 -9.61
N CYS A 269 -7.85 12.41 -8.56
CA CYS A 269 -8.82 12.47 -7.48
C CYS A 269 -10.20 12.87 -8.01
N ASP A 270 -10.28 13.87 -8.90
CA ASP A 270 -11.53 14.31 -9.53
C ASP A 270 -12.15 13.18 -10.38
N THR A 271 -11.33 12.47 -11.15
CA THR A 271 -11.79 11.30 -11.91
C THR A 271 -12.35 10.22 -10.99
N VAL A 272 -11.61 9.81 -9.96
CA VAL A 272 -12.06 8.79 -9.00
C VAL A 272 -13.35 9.24 -8.31
N LYS A 273 -13.42 10.50 -7.84
CA LYS A 273 -14.60 11.04 -7.15
C LYS A 273 -15.87 11.06 -8.00
N LYS A 274 -15.76 11.10 -9.32
CA LYS A 274 -16.92 11.02 -10.24
C LYS A 274 -17.41 9.60 -10.47
N LEU A 275 -16.61 8.61 -10.07
CA LEU A 275 -16.91 7.19 -10.22
C LEU A 275 -17.45 6.54 -8.94
N THR A 276 -17.36 7.26 -7.79
CA THR A 276 -17.80 6.81 -6.45
C THR A 276 -19.14 7.40 -6.05
#